data_d4e74717ad612f5fb8397a631b0e842e
#
_entry.id   d4e74717ad612f5fb8397a631b0e842e
#
_cell.length_a   1.000
_cell.length_b   1.000
_cell.length_c   1.000
_cell.angle_alpha   90.00
_cell.angle_beta   90.00
_cell.angle_gamma   90.00
#
_symmetry.space_group_name_H-M   'P 1'
#
loop_
_entity.id
_entity.type
_entity.pdbx_description
1 polymer ?
#
loop_
_entity_poly.entity_id
_entity_poly.type
_entity_poly.pdbx_seq_one_letter_code
_entity_poly.pdbx_strand_id
1 'polypeptide(L)' 'MTTLATDAPDFDAMFADLCNQVGFCLHEKGQKKVIEALPKGLDAAMRAVFAAEGVDEPNAPGDLKRAVRDCIKAHVQR' A
#
# COMPACT_ATOMS: atom_id res chain seq x y z
N MET A 1 -2.78 26.57 -1.58
CA MET A 1 -2.55 26.12 -1.34
C MET A 1 -2.06 25.45 -1.12
N THR A 2 -1.76 25.11 -1.13
CA THR A 2 -1.38 24.49 -0.97
C THR A 2 -0.71 23.89 -0.75
N THR A 3 -0.46 23.56 -0.69
CA THR A 3 0.10 22.93 -0.55
C THR A 3 0.83 22.45 -0.10
N LEU A 4 1.02 22.22 0.09
CA LEU A 4 1.70 21.77 0.55
C LEU A 4 2.32 20.73 1.10
N ALA A 5 2.41 20.17 1.69
CA ALA A 5 2.95 18.95 2.30
C ALA A 5 3.61 18.12 1.27
N THR A 6 4.40 18.74 0.60
CA THR A 6 4.99 18.15 -0.59
C THR A 6 5.99 17.05 -0.26
N ASP A 7 6.46 17.00 1.00
CA ASP A 7 7.45 15.99 1.39
C ASP A 7 6.81 14.65 1.72
N ALA A 8 5.53 14.64 1.98
CA ALA A 8 4.84 13.39 2.32
C ALA A 8 4.48 12.63 1.06
N PRO A 9 4.57 11.29 1.09
CA PRO A 9 4.05 10.48 -0.01
C PRO A 9 2.57 10.74 -0.20
N ASP A 10 2.10 10.64 -1.42
CA ASP A 10 0.68 10.77 -1.70
C ASP A 10 0.01 9.43 -1.43
N PHE A 11 -0.45 9.24 -0.21
CA PHE A 11 -1.08 8.00 0.17
C PHE A 11 -2.38 7.77 -0.57
N ASP A 12 -3.12 8.83 -0.86
CA ASP A 12 -4.37 8.68 -1.60
C ASP A 12 -4.12 8.11 -2.99
N ALA A 13 -3.09 8.61 -3.67
CA ALA A 13 -2.72 8.09 -4.98
C ALA A 13 -2.24 6.64 -4.89
N MET A 14 -1.49 6.33 -3.85
CA MET A 14 -1.01 4.97 -3.64
C MET A 14 -2.18 3.99 -3.48
N PHE A 15 -3.15 4.36 -2.65
CA PHE A 15 -4.29 3.49 -2.42
C PHE A 15 -5.19 3.41 -3.65
N ALA A 16 -5.31 4.50 -4.41
CA ALA A 16 -6.04 4.49 -5.66
C ALA A 16 -5.40 3.53 -6.66
N ASP A 17 -4.08 3.54 -6.74
CA ASP A 17 -3.38 2.61 -7.63
C ASP A 17 -3.53 1.17 -7.18
N LEU A 18 -3.48 0.91 -5.88
CA LEU A 18 -3.72 -0.43 -5.37
C LEU A 18 -5.11 -0.92 -5.77
N CYS A 19 -6.10 -0.05 -5.67
CA CYS A 19 -7.45 -0.39 -6.05
C CYS A 19 -7.56 -0.65 -7.55
N ASN A 20 -7.00 0.24 -8.36
CA ASN A 20 -7.16 0.18 -9.81
C ASN A 20 -6.28 -0.87 -10.48
N GLN A 21 -5.07 -1.05 -10.00
CA GLN A 21 -4.11 -1.95 -10.65
C GLN A 21 -4.10 -3.34 -10.07
N VAL A 22 -4.30 -3.44 -8.78
CA VAL A 22 -4.24 -4.73 -8.08
C VAL A 22 -5.62 -5.24 -7.70
N GLY A 23 -6.58 -4.35 -7.55
CA GLY A 23 -7.93 -4.71 -7.12
C GLY A 23 -8.11 -4.67 -5.61
N PHE A 24 -7.16 -4.08 -4.90
CA PHE A 24 -7.21 -4.00 -3.44
C PHE A 24 -7.68 -2.62 -3.02
N CYS A 25 -8.99 -2.46 -2.88
CA CYS A 25 -9.60 -1.19 -2.48
C CYS A 25 -9.76 -1.16 -0.98
N LEU A 26 -8.77 -0.61 -0.29
CA LEU A 26 -8.71 -0.62 1.16
C LEU A 26 -9.68 0.37 1.78
N HIS A 27 -10.31 -0.05 2.86
CA HIS A 27 -11.09 0.85 3.70
C HIS A 27 -10.16 1.69 4.56
N GLU A 28 -10.74 2.70 5.19
CA GLU A 28 -9.97 3.64 5.99
C GLU A 28 -9.13 2.95 7.06
N LYS A 29 -9.69 1.96 7.73
CA LYS A 29 -8.95 1.22 8.76
C LYS A 29 -7.75 0.49 8.17
N GLY A 30 -7.93 -0.12 7.01
CA GLY A 30 -6.85 -0.82 6.35
C GLY A 30 -5.77 0.13 5.88
N GLN A 31 -6.18 1.27 5.34
CA GLN A 31 -5.24 2.29 4.90
C GLN A 31 -4.37 2.77 6.06
N LYS A 32 -4.99 2.99 7.21
CA LYS A 32 -4.27 3.43 8.39
C LYS A 32 -3.21 2.42 8.81
N LYS A 33 -3.55 1.14 8.78
CA LYS A 33 -2.60 0.09 9.14
C LYS A 33 -1.42 0.03 8.19
N VAL A 34 -1.68 0.24 6.90
CA VAL A 34 -0.60 0.27 5.91
C VAL A 34 0.32 1.45 6.17
N ILE A 35 -0.25 2.62 6.44
CA ILE A 35 0.54 3.81 6.73
C ILE A 35 1.42 3.58 7.97
N GLU A 36 0.86 2.95 9.00
CA GLU A 36 1.62 2.64 10.21
C GLU A 36 2.72 1.63 9.97
N ALA A 37 2.54 0.76 8.98
CA ALA A 37 3.53 -0.26 8.66
C ALA A 37 4.64 0.25 7.76
N LEU A 38 4.41 1.32 7.02
CA LEU A 38 5.39 1.84 6.07
C LEU A 38 6.76 2.12 6.68
N PRO A 39 6.85 2.75 7.87
CA PRO A 39 8.17 2.97 8.48
C PRO A 39 8.92 1.69 8.81
N LYS A 40 8.21 0.57 8.88
CA LYS A 40 8.82 -0.71 9.19
C LYS A 40 9.37 -1.42 7.96
N GLY A 41 9.06 -0.91 6.77
CA GLY A 41 9.58 -1.44 5.53
C GLY A 41 8.50 -1.85 4.55
N LEU A 42 8.91 -2.10 3.31
CA LEU A 42 7.98 -2.48 2.25
C LEU A 42 7.27 -3.79 2.55
N ASP A 43 7.99 -4.75 3.09
CA ASP A 43 7.39 -6.05 3.38
C ASP A 43 6.30 -5.93 4.44
N ALA A 44 6.54 -5.10 5.46
CA ALA A 44 5.55 -4.88 6.51
C ALA A 44 4.31 -4.19 5.93
N ALA A 45 4.51 -3.21 5.06
CA ALA A 45 3.40 -2.51 4.41
C ALA A 45 2.61 -3.47 3.51
N MET A 46 3.31 -4.31 2.76
CA MET A 46 2.67 -5.31 1.90
C MET A 46 1.81 -6.26 2.73
N ARG A 47 2.34 -6.73 3.84
CA ARG A 47 1.59 -7.64 4.72
C ARG A 47 0.35 -6.95 5.27
N ALA A 48 0.46 -5.66 5.59
CA ALA A 48 -0.68 -4.91 6.09
C ALA A 48 -1.77 -4.81 5.03
N VAL A 49 -1.39 -4.64 3.76
CA VAL A 49 -2.35 -4.61 2.66
C VAL A 49 -3.09 -5.94 2.57
N PHE A 50 -2.36 -7.05 2.57
CA PHE A 50 -2.98 -8.37 2.47
C PHE A 50 -3.87 -8.66 3.68
N ALA A 51 -3.43 -8.28 4.86
CA ALA A 51 -4.24 -8.47 6.06
C ALA A 51 -5.53 -7.68 6.00
N ALA A 52 -5.46 -6.44 5.49
CA ALA A 52 -6.64 -5.59 5.37
C ALA A 52 -7.65 -6.17 4.38
N GLU A 53 -7.17 -6.85 3.35
CA GLU A 53 -8.04 -7.46 2.34
C GLU A 53 -8.47 -8.89 2.72
N GLY A 54 -7.98 -9.38 3.85
CA GLY A 54 -8.31 -10.73 4.26
C GLY A 54 -7.64 -11.81 3.42
N VAL A 55 -6.54 -11.49 2.77
CA VAL A 55 -5.81 -12.43 1.94
C VAL A 55 -4.66 -13.02 2.74
N ASP A 56 -4.48 -14.33 2.60
CA ASP A 56 -3.41 -15.05 3.29
C ASP A 56 -2.10 -14.78 2.54
N GLU A 57 -1.32 -13.85 3.06
CA GLU A 57 -0.11 -13.38 2.39
C GLU A 57 0.87 -14.51 2.05
N PRO A 58 1.18 -15.44 2.96
CA PRO A 58 2.12 -16.51 2.62
C PRO A 58 1.68 -17.38 1.45
N ASN A 59 0.38 -17.47 1.21
CA ASN A 59 -0.17 -18.29 0.14
C ASN A 59 -0.54 -17.48 -1.10
N ALA A 60 -0.35 -16.16 -1.07
CA ALA A 60 -0.70 -15.33 -2.20
C ALA A 60 0.26 -15.58 -3.37
N PRO A 61 -0.24 -15.46 -4.62
CA PRO A 61 0.64 -15.62 -5.78
C PRO A 61 1.79 -14.62 -5.76
N GLY A 62 2.96 -15.07 -6.21
CA GLY A 62 4.13 -14.20 -6.25
C GLY A 62 3.92 -12.95 -7.08
N ASP A 63 3.20 -13.07 -8.19
CA ASP A 63 2.92 -11.92 -9.04
C ASP A 63 2.08 -10.88 -8.31
N LEU A 64 1.12 -11.32 -7.51
CA LEU A 64 0.28 -10.42 -6.74
C LEU A 64 1.09 -9.71 -5.67
N LYS A 65 1.94 -10.45 -4.96
CA LYS A 65 2.82 -9.85 -3.95
C LYS A 65 3.71 -8.79 -4.58
N ARG A 66 4.28 -9.09 -5.73
CA ARG A 66 5.15 -8.15 -6.43
C ARG A 66 4.38 -6.91 -6.86
N ALA A 67 3.18 -7.09 -7.38
CA ALA A 67 2.37 -5.96 -7.83
C ALA A 67 2.07 -5.01 -6.68
N VAL A 68 1.69 -5.55 -5.53
CA VAL A 68 1.41 -4.73 -4.34
C VAL A 68 2.67 -4.02 -3.88
N ARG A 69 3.76 -4.76 -3.79
CA ARG A 69 5.04 -4.19 -3.34
C ARG A 69 5.51 -3.08 -4.27
N ASP A 70 5.45 -3.33 -5.57
CA ASP A 70 5.92 -2.33 -6.54
C ASP A 70 5.05 -1.09 -6.53
N CYS A 71 3.75 -1.27 -6.34
CA CYS A 71 2.83 -0.14 -6.25
C CYS A 71 3.17 0.75 -5.06
N ILE A 72 3.39 0.13 -3.90
CA ILE A 72 3.76 0.88 -2.70
C ILE A 72 5.11 1.56 -2.90
N LYS A 73 6.07 0.81 -3.44
CA LYS A 73 7.42 1.33 -3.64
C LYS A 73 7.42 2.54 -4.56
N ALA A 74 6.60 2.51 -5.61
CA ALA A 74 6.55 3.61 -6.56
C ALA A 74 6.11 4.92 -5.92
N HIS A 75 5.32 4.83 -4.86
CA HIS A 75 4.78 6.02 -4.21
C HIS A 75 5.61 6.50 -3.01
N VAL A 76 6.40 5.62 -2.40
CA VAL A 76 7.12 5.98 -1.18
C VAL A 76 8.62 6.11 -1.39
N GLN A 77 9.16 5.53 -2.44
CA GLN A 77 10.59 5.66 -2.76
C GLN A 77 10.74 6.51 -4.00
N ARG A 78 11.07 7.72 -3.79
CA ARG A 78 11.16 8.69 -4.86
C ARG A 78 12.58 9.01 -5.18
#